data_d09714573a7564ed643c0b335e4bd5f2
#
_entry.id   d09714573a7564ed643c0b335e4bd5f2
#
_cell.length_a   1.000
_cell.length_b   1.000
_cell.length_c   1.000
_cell.angle_alpha   90.00
_cell.angle_beta   90.00
_cell.angle_gamma   90.00
#
_symmetry.space_group_name_H-M   'P 1'
#
loop_
_entity.id
_entity.type
_entity.pdbx_description
1 polymer ?
#
loop_
_entity_poly.entity_id
_entity_poly.type
_entity_poly.pdbx_seq_one_letter_code
_entity_poly.pdbx_strand_id
1 'polypeptide(L)'
;MTEALLHWTDVCAVEDILPNTGVCALVGSRHVAVFRTGADRWFAIDNVDPKSGASVLSRGLVGNLGDRVVVASPLYKNHFDLQTGECLEQPEHSVRAHPVQAAQGRIRVAVA
;
A
#
# COMPACT_ATOMS: atom_id res chain seq x y z
N MET A 1 17.62 17.25 -0.49
CA MET A 1 17.42 17.21 0.45
C MET A 1 16.32 16.76 1.10
N THR A 2 15.36 16.47 0.53
CA THR A 2 14.16 16.07 1.16
C THR A 2 14.19 14.68 1.76
N GLU A 3 15.02 13.79 1.24
CA GLU A 3 15.09 12.46 1.85
C GLU A 3 15.47 12.51 3.30
N ALA A 4 16.29 13.52 3.66
CA ALA A 4 16.71 13.64 5.04
C ALA A 4 15.56 13.94 5.99
N LEU A 5 14.43 14.38 5.45
CA LEU A 5 13.27 14.76 6.26
C LEU A 5 12.24 13.65 6.38
N LEU A 6 12.47 12.49 5.73
CA LEU A 6 11.52 11.39 5.85
C LEU A 6 11.64 10.73 7.23
N HIS A 7 10.51 10.49 7.83
CA HIS A 7 10.43 9.78 9.10
C HIS A 7 9.96 8.37 8.84
N TRP A 8 10.86 7.41 9.01
CA TRP A 8 10.53 6.01 8.79
C TRP A 8 9.94 5.42 10.05
N THR A 9 8.79 4.79 9.91
CA THR A 9 8.12 4.10 11.00
C THR A 9 8.27 2.61 10.79
N ASP A 10 8.77 1.91 11.81
CA ASP A 10 8.87 0.46 11.79
C ASP A 10 7.47 -0.12 11.95
N VAL A 11 7.05 -0.94 11.00
CA VAL A 11 5.69 -1.45 10.96
C VAL A 11 5.59 -2.88 11.45
N CYS A 12 6.43 -3.78 10.90
CA CYS A 12 6.35 -5.20 11.23
C CYS A 12 7.58 -5.91 10.67
N ALA A 13 7.67 -7.20 10.94
CA ALA A 13 8.71 -8.02 10.34
C ALA A 13 8.33 -8.38 8.90
N VAL A 14 9.34 -8.63 8.06
CA VAL A 14 9.12 -9.03 6.67
C VAL A 14 8.22 -10.26 6.59
N GLU A 15 8.46 -11.24 7.46
CA GLU A 15 7.69 -12.49 7.41
C GLU A 15 6.25 -12.34 7.90
N ASP A 16 5.89 -11.20 8.46
CA ASP A 16 4.50 -10.97 8.87
C ASP A 16 3.58 -10.69 7.67
N ILE A 17 4.15 -10.44 6.49
CA ILE A 17 3.36 -10.21 5.29
C ILE A 17 3.66 -11.31 4.29
N LEU A 18 2.67 -12.15 4.02
CA LEU A 18 2.83 -13.22 3.05
C LEU A 18 2.87 -12.65 1.63
N PRO A 19 3.57 -13.31 0.70
CA PRO A 19 3.58 -12.85 -0.68
C PRO A 19 2.18 -12.70 -1.25
N ASN A 20 1.99 -11.61 -1.99
CA ASN A 20 0.73 -11.28 -2.67
C ASN A 20 -0.41 -11.01 -1.71
N THR A 21 -0.09 -10.48 -0.54
CA THR A 21 -1.09 -10.05 0.44
C THR A 21 -0.74 -8.65 0.96
N GLY A 22 -1.68 -8.08 1.70
CA GLY A 22 -1.50 -6.79 2.34
C GLY A 22 -1.86 -6.83 3.80
N VAL A 23 -1.32 -5.89 4.56
CA VAL A 23 -1.68 -5.66 5.95
C VAL A 23 -1.95 -4.18 6.14
N CYS A 24 -2.78 -3.86 7.13
CA CYS A 24 -3.02 -2.47 7.49
C CYS A 24 -2.09 -2.08 8.63
N ALA A 25 -1.41 -0.96 8.46
CA ALA A 25 -0.54 -0.41 9.49
C ALA A 25 -1.02 0.98 9.85
N LEU A 26 -0.89 1.32 11.14
CA LEU A 26 -1.17 2.68 11.59
C LEU A 26 0.16 3.42 11.66
N VAL A 27 0.32 4.42 10.81
CA VAL A 27 1.53 5.22 10.77
C VAL A 27 1.14 6.64 11.14
N GLY A 28 1.46 7.03 12.38
CA GLY A 28 0.89 8.25 12.94
C GLY A 28 -0.62 8.07 13.05
N SER A 29 -1.38 8.95 12.43
CA SER A 29 -2.83 8.85 12.41
C SER A 29 -3.36 8.27 11.08
N ARG A 30 -2.48 7.82 10.19
CA ARG A 30 -2.89 7.35 8.87
C ARG A 30 -2.95 5.83 8.82
N HIS A 31 -4.01 5.32 8.20
CA HIS A 31 -4.12 3.90 7.92
C HIS A 31 -3.45 3.64 6.58
N VAL A 32 -2.38 2.85 6.59
CA VAL A 32 -1.58 2.56 5.41
C VAL A 32 -1.68 1.06 5.11
N ALA A 33 -1.95 0.73 3.85
CA ALA A 33 -1.94 -0.64 3.39
C ALA A 33 -0.55 -0.96 2.87
N VAL A 34 0.09 -1.98 3.42
CA VAL A 34 1.42 -2.41 3.00
C VAL A 34 1.28 -3.75 2.32
N PHE A 35 1.78 -3.84 1.08
CA PHE A 35 1.65 -5.04 0.27
C PHE A 35 3.00 -5.63 -0.07
N ARG A 36 3.04 -6.95 -0.11
CA ARG A 36 4.18 -7.71 -0.60
C ARG A 36 3.75 -8.43 -1.87
N THR A 37 4.44 -8.16 -2.98
CA THR A 37 4.12 -8.82 -4.25
C THR A 37 5.31 -9.65 -4.69
N GLY A 38 5.05 -10.83 -5.25
CA GLY A 38 6.11 -11.77 -5.54
C GLY A 38 6.85 -12.11 -4.26
N ALA A 39 8.17 -12.24 -4.34
CA ALA A 39 8.97 -12.59 -3.17
C ALA A 39 9.32 -11.37 -2.33
N ASP A 40 9.80 -10.30 -2.97
CA ASP A 40 10.39 -9.18 -2.23
C ASP A 40 10.10 -7.82 -2.84
N ARG A 41 8.95 -7.63 -3.41
CA ARG A 41 8.53 -6.30 -3.87
C ARG A 41 7.52 -5.73 -2.89
N TRP A 42 7.76 -4.50 -2.44
CA TRP A 42 6.98 -3.88 -1.37
C TRP A 42 6.33 -2.59 -1.86
N PHE A 43 5.07 -2.39 -1.46
CA PHE A 43 4.32 -1.19 -1.82
C PHE A 43 3.50 -0.75 -0.62
N ALA A 44 3.26 0.55 -0.53
CA ALA A 44 2.42 1.11 0.53
C ALA A 44 1.54 2.18 -0.07
N ILE A 45 0.24 2.08 0.17
CA ILE A 45 -0.73 3.08 -0.25
C ILE A 45 -1.69 3.34 0.92
N ASP A 46 -2.45 4.42 0.84
CA ASP A 46 -3.50 4.65 1.84
C ASP A 46 -4.43 3.45 1.88
N ASN A 47 -4.88 3.08 3.07
CA ASN A 47 -5.77 1.92 3.24
C ASN A 47 -7.25 2.28 3.10
N VAL A 48 -7.60 3.56 3.16
CA VAL A 48 -8.99 3.98 3.10
C VAL A 48 -9.45 4.07 1.65
N ASP A 49 -10.49 3.31 1.31
CA ASP A 49 -11.10 3.35 0.00
C ASP A 49 -11.84 4.69 -0.12
N PRO A 50 -11.46 5.55 -1.07
CA PRO A 50 -12.08 6.89 -1.15
C PRO A 50 -13.57 6.87 -1.47
N LYS A 51 -14.04 5.81 -2.13
CA LYS A 51 -15.43 5.73 -2.54
C LYS A 51 -16.33 5.38 -1.36
N SER A 52 -15.86 4.52 -0.46
CA SER A 52 -16.66 4.10 0.68
C SER A 52 -16.26 4.77 1.98
N GLY A 53 -15.04 5.28 2.07
CA GLY A 53 -14.50 5.77 3.32
C GLY A 53 -14.05 4.67 4.27
N ALA A 54 -14.11 3.42 3.86
CA ALA A 54 -13.75 2.30 4.72
C ALA A 54 -12.26 1.95 4.58
N SER A 55 -11.64 1.54 5.68
CA SER A 55 -10.23 1.19 5.74
C SER A 55 -10.06 -0.27 5.37
N VAL A 56 -10.07 -0.58 4.07
CA VAL A 56 -10.19 -1.96 3.59
C VAL A 56 -9.24 -2.34 2.45
N LEU A 57 -8.46 -1.41 1.90
CA LEU A 57 -7.67 -1.74 0.70
C LEU A 57 -6.66 -2.85 0.96
N SER A 58 -6.15 -2.97 2.19
CA SER A 58 -5.21 -4.05 2.53
C SER A 58 -5.84 -5.43 2.41
N ARG A 59 -7.17 -5.52 2.39
CA ARG A 59 -7.89 -6.80 2.26
C ARG A 59 -8.25 -7.13 0.81
N GLY A 60 -7.86 -6.27 -0.14
CA GLY A 60 -8.18 -6.49 -1.53
C GLY A 60 -7.32 -7.56 -2.17
N LEU A 61 -7.68 -7.93 -3.39
CA LEU A 61 -6.95 -8.93 -4.15
C LEU A 61 -5.83 -8.27 -4.95
N VAL A 62 -4.62 -8.73 -4.74
CA VAL A 62 -3.45 -8.26 -5.47
C VAL A 62 -3.39 -8.98 -6.81
N GLY A 63 -3.08 -8.26 -7.87
CA GLY A 63 -2.96 -8.84 -9.19
C GLY A 63 -2.24 -7.91 -10.14
N ASN A 64 -2.29 -8.25 -11.41
CA ASN A 64 -1.67 -7.44 -12.45
C ASN A 64 -2.70 -7.09 -13.50
N LEU A 65 -2.65 -5.86 -13.99
CA LEU A 65 -3.40 -5.43 -15.16
C LEU A 65 -2.38 -4.87 -16.15
N GLY A 66 -2.04 -5.66 -17.16
CA GLY A 66 -0.96 -5.32 -18.06
C GLY A 66 0.35 -5.24 -17.30
N ASP A 67 1.01 -4.10 -17.38
CA ASP A 67 2.29 -3.89 -16.71
C ASP A 67 2.13 -3.37 -15.28
N ARG A 68 0.91 -3.18 -14.81
CA ARG A 68 0.66 -2.53 -13.53
C ARG A 68 0.35 -3.57 -12.47
N VAL A 69 0.98 -3.41 -11.31
CA VAL A 69 0.65 -4.21 -10.13
C VAL A 69 -0.44 -3.47 -9.40
N VAL A 70 -1.55 -4.15 -9.13
CA VAL A 70 -2.74 -3.49 -8.60
C VAL A 70 -3.33 -4.27 -7.44
N VAL A 71 -4.18 -3.58 -6.66
CA VAL A 71 -5.07 -4.23 -5.70
C VAL A 71 -6.50 -3.85 -6.07
N ALA A 72 -7.40 -4.84 -6.06
CA ALA A 72 -8.82 -4.60 -6.28
C ALA A 72 -9.49 -4.38 -4.92
N SER A 73 -10.19 -3.25 -4.78
CA SER A 73 -10.93 -2.97 -3.56
C SER A 73 -11.97 -4.06 -3.30
N PRO A 74 -12.09 -4.55 -2.07
CA PRO A 74 -13.07 -5.59 -1.78
C PRO A 74 -14.51 -5.10 -1.85
N LEU A 75 -14.75 -3.79 -1.77
CA LEU A 75 -16.10 -3.25 -1.76
C LEU A 75 -16.62 -2.92 -3.16
N TYR A 76 -15.86 -2.14 -3.92
CA TYR A 76 -16.33 -1.69 -5.24
C TYR A 76 -15.52 -2.25 -6.38
N LYS A 77 -14.48 -3.04 -6.06
CA LYS A 77 -13.64 -3.72 -7.04
C LYS A 77 -12.88 -2.79 -7.97
N ASN A 78 -12.77 -1.51 -7.62
CA ASN A 78 -11.89 -0.61 -8.34
C ASN A 78 -10.46 -1.03 -8.13
N HIS A 79 -9.62 -0.83 -9.14
CA HIS A 79 -8.22 -1.24 -9.09
C HIS A 79 -7.34 -0.05 -8.79
N PHE A 80 -6.45 -0.21 -7.81
CA PHE A 80 -5.49 0.82 -7.44
C PHE A 80 -4.09 0.34 -7.77
N ASP A 81 -3.35 1.18 -8.51
CA ASP A 81 -1.95 0.91 -8.82
C ASP A 81 -1.16 0.97 -7.51
N LEU A 82 -0.45 -0.09 -7.16
CA LEU A 82 0.28 -0.14 -5.90
C LEU A 82 1.49 0.77 -5.88
N GLN A 83 2.02 1.10 -7.05
CA GLN A 83 3.20 1.95 -7.12
C GLN A 83 2.84 3.44 -7.03
N THR A 84 1.71 3.83 -7.58
CA THR A 84 1.34 5.24 -7.67
C THR A 84 0.12 5.62 -6.83
N GLY A 85 -0.71 4.65 -6.47
CA GLY A 85 -1.99 4.92 -5.80
C GLY A 85 -3.11 5.27 -6.75
N GLU A 86 -2.87 5.28 -8.06
CA GLU A 86 -3.88 5.68 -9.01
C GLU A 86 -5.02 4.68 -9.08
N CYS A 87 -6.26 5.18 -9.03
CA CYS A 87 -7.44 4.37 -9.29
C CYS A 87 -7.66 4.32 -10.78
N LEU A 88 -7.54 3.11 -11.37
CA LEU A 88 -7.54 2.99 -12.83
C LEU A 88 -8.88 3.32 -13.46
N GLU A 89 -9.98 2.97 -12.80
CA GLU A 89 -11.31 3.23 -13.33
C GLU A 89 -11.80 4.66 -13.08
N GLN A 90 -11.37 5.25 -11.95
CA GLN A 90 -11.79 6.58 -11.56
C GLN A 90 -10.61 7.34 -10.97
N PRO A 91 -9.76 7.95 -11.81
CA PRO A 91 -8.55 8.61 -11.31
C PRO A 91 -8.79 9.68 -10.24
N GLU A 92 -9.99 10.26 -10.21
CA GLU A 92 -10.33 11.23 -9.17
C GLU A 92 -10.45 10.59 -7.80
N HIS A 93 -10.54 9.25 -7.71
CA HIS A 93 -10.58 8.55 -6.45
C HIS A 93 -9.24 7.90 -6.11
N SER A 94 -8.15 8.40 -6.69
CA SER A 94 -6.83 7.86 -6.40
C SER A 94 -6.43 8.13 -4.95
N VAL A 95 -5.54 7.30 -4.43
CA VAL A 95 -5.01 7.42 -3.07
C VAL A 95 -3.53 7.76 -3.15
N ARG A 96 -2.93 8.04 -2.00
CA ARG A 96 -1.49 8.31 -1.95
C ARG A 96 -0.69 7.02 -1.87
N ALA A 97 0.43 7.01 -2.58
CA ALA A 97 1.46 6.00 -2.39
C ALA A 97 2.53 6.56 -1.43
N HIS A 98 3.08 5.69 -0.61
CA HIS A 98 4.05 6.08 0.40
C HIS A 98 5.35 5.30 0.22
N PRO A 99 6.50 5.91 0.55
CA PRO A 99 7.76 5.18 0.53
C PRO A 99 7.72 4.00 1.50
N VAL A 100 8.24 2.87 1.05
CA VAL A 100 8.32 1.66 1.87
C VAL A 100 9.66 1.00 1.61
N GLN A 101 10.27 0.45 2.65
CA GLN A 101 11.52 -0.29 2.50
C GLN A 101 11.55 -1.49 3.42
N ALA A 102 12.23 -2.54 2.97
CA ALA A 102 12.55 -3.68 3.80
C ALA A 102 14.03 -3.60 4.15
N ALA A 103 14.34 -3.55 5.42
CA ALA A 103 15.72 -3.44 5.87
C ALA A 103 15.89 -4.24 7.16
N GLN A 104 16.91 -5.07 7.20
CA GLN A 104 17.25 -5.85 8.39
C GLN A 104 16.07 -6.67 8.91
N GLY A 105 15.30 -7.26 8.01
CA GLY A 105 14.17 -8.10 8.36
C GLY A 105 12.92 -7.34 8.79
N ARG A 106 12.92 -6.01 8.68
CA ARG A 106 11.79 -5.17 9.10
C ARG A 106 11.24 -4.37 7.95
N ILE A 107 9.95 -4.09 8.01
CA ILE A 107 9.28 -3.21 7.04
C ILE A 107 9.11 -1.84 7.67
N ARG A 108 9.49 -0.82 6.93
CA ARG A 108 9.39 0.57 7.36
C ARG A 108 8.64 1.37 6.32
N VAL A 109 7.81 2.29 6.78
CA VAL A 109 7.00 3.16 5.91
C VAL A 109 7.22 4.60 6.33
N ALA A 110 7.34 5.47 5.32
CA ALA A 110 7.37 6.91 5.55
C ALA A 110 6.16 7.52 4.86
N VAL A 111 5.30 8.17 5.63
CA VAL A 111 4.09 8.75 5.06
C VAL A 111 4.46 9.98 4.23
N ALA A 112 4.02 9.97 2.99
CA ALA A 112 4.28 11.07 2.05
C ALA A 112 3.37 12.28 2.32
#